data_f783a5643a9e6ee215f8b3009046a028
#
_entry.id   f783a5643a9e6ee215f8b3009046a028
#
_cell.length_a   1.000
_cell.length_b   1.000
_cell.length_c   1.000
_cell.angle_alpha   90.00
_cell.angle_beta   90.00
_cell.angle_gamma   90.00
#
_symmetry.space_group_name_H-M   'P 1'
#
loop_
_entity.id
_entity.type
_entity.pdbx_description
1 polymer ?
#
loop_
_entity_poly.entity_id
_entity_poly.type
_entity_poly.pdbx_seq_one_letter_code
_entity_poly.pdbx_strand_id
1 'polypeptide(L)'
;MYTAASSKQETAKTDTEISPKPDIRNGFMTPAALSQRVSADGSTTINYYYARNKYNIKFVSEGSVVSEGRYTYGTLMPTPVAYRAGYVFEGWEPAVTQTVPAKDTTYTAVWKEADDVVYTTKYYLENESGEYELDKTRINKGTTGQNVTADKEQYDNRLYHLTDDLPSGTVAADGSLIFRVHYDRNTYSISFNSMGGTVSTEKKTARWGSNVIAPVPVRAG
;
A
#
# COMPACT_ATOMS: atom_id res chain seq x y z
N MET A 1 -9.43 -23.94 -36.01
CA MET A 1 -8.73 -24.46 -37.22
C MET A 1 -7.39 -24.99 -36.77
N TYR A 2 -6.95 -26.17 -37.26
CA TYR A 2 -5.61 -26.72 -36.99
C TYR A 2 -4.66 -26.28 -38.08
N THR A 3 -3.42 -25.94 -37.69
CA THR A 3 -2.32 -25.64 -38.62
C THR A 3 -1.29 -26.73 -38.57
N ALA A 4 -0.72 -27.10 -39.69
CA ALA A 4 0.37 -28.08 -39.75
C ALA A 4 1.60 -27.55 -39.00
N ALA A 5 2.10 -28.32 -38.02
CA ALA A 5 3.26 -27.92 -37.19
C ALA A 5 4.55 -28.63 -37.62
N SER A 6 4.48 -29.88 -38.05
CA SER A 6 5.59 -30.69 -38.52
C SER A 6 5.08 -31.90 -39.31
N SER A 7 5.89 -32.46 -40.16
CA SER A 7 5.68 -33.75 -40.82
C SER A 7 6.95 -34.60 -40.71
N LYS A 8 6.81 -35.89 -40.69
CA LYS A 8 7.89 -36.89 -40.70
C LYS A 8 7.56 -37.93 -41.74
N GLN A 9 8.55 -38.32 -42.53
CA GLN A 9 8.43 -39.43 -43.48
C GLN A 9 9.14 -40.67 -42.92
N GLU A 10 8.50 -41.80 -43.03
CA GLU A 10 9.03 -43.10 -42.61
C GLU A 10 8.80 -44.11 -43.73
N THR A 11 9.62 -45.17 -43.81
CA THR A 11 9.48 -46.25 -44.78
C THR A 11 8.91 -47.47 -44.09
N ALA A 12 7.94 -48.12 -44.73
CA ALA A 12 7.34 -49.35 -44.26
C ALA A 12 7.04 -50.28 -45.47
N LYS A 13 6.86 -51.57 -45.18
CA LYS A 13 6.46 -52.51 -46.21
C LYS A 13 4.97 -52.31 -46.58
N THR A 14 4.68 -52.43 -47.86
CA THR A 14 3.31 -52.45 -48.37
C THR A 14 2.49 -53.52 -47.68
N ASP A 15 1.21 -53.25 -47.46
CA ASP A 15 0.26 -54.15 -46.81
C ASP A 15 0.52 -54.47 -45.32
N THR A 16 1.52 -53.83 -44.69
CA THR A 16 1.72 -53.94 -43.24
C THR A 16 0.90 -52.90 -42.49
N GLU A 17 0.44 -53.26 -41.28
CA GLU A 17 -0.16 -52.31 -40.36
C GLU A 17 0.93 -51.56 -39.58
N ILE A 18 0.84 -50.24 -39.56
CA ILE A 18 1.75 -49.38 -38.80
C ILE A 18 1.00 -48.56 -37.80
N SER A 19 1.61 -48.30 -36.64
CA SER A 19 1.04 -47.46 -35.56
C SER A 19 2.10 -46.56 -34.97
N PRO A 20 2.53 -45.53 -35.73
CA PRO A 20 3.54 -44.58 -35.23
C PRO A 20 3.03 -43.86 -33.98
N LYS A 21 3.93 -43.65 -33.02
CA LYS A 21 3.56 -42.94 -31.78
C LYS A 21 3.55 -41.42 -32.04
N PRO A 22 2.51 -40.68 -31.59
CA PRO A 22 2.52 -39.24 -31.67
C PRO A 22 3.60 -38.64 -30.78
N ASP A 23 4.17 -37.51 -31.17
CA ASP A 23 5.15 -36.77 -30.37
C ASP A 23 4.50 -36.21 -29.11
N ILE A 24 5.28 -36.17 -28.01
CA ILE A 24 4.86 -35.46 -26.80
C ILE A 24 5.20 -33.98 -27.00
N ARG A 25 4.18 -33.11 -26.87
CA ARG A 25 4.34 -31.67 -27.06
C ARG A 25 3.93 -30.93 -25.79
N ASN A 26 4.85 -30.10 -25.26
CA ASN A 26 4.57 -29.32 -24.07
C ASN A 26 3.38 -28.37 -24.30
N GLY A 27 2.43 -28.35 -23.39
CA GLY A 27 1.21 -27.54 -23.48
C GLY A 27 0.08 -28.16 -24.30
N PHE A 28 0.28 -29.35 -24.85
CA PHE A 28 -0.74 -30.03 -25.64
C PHE A 28 -1.07 -31.43 -25.10
N MET A 29 -2.31 -31.85 -25.30
CA MET A 29 -2.75 -33.20 -25.04
C MET A 29 -2.17 -34.10 -26.15
N THR A 30 -1.42 -35.12 -25.77
CA THR A 30 -0.92 -36.14 -26.73
C THR A 30 -2.10 -36.97 -27.19
N PRO A 31 -2.38 -37.05 -28.52
CA PRO A 31 -3.45 -37.87 -29.02
C PRO A 31 -3.13 -39.37 -28.89
N ALA A 32 -4.15 -40.20 -28.98
CA ALA A 32 -3.95 -41.66 -29.05
C ALA A 32 -3.21 -42.03 -30.34
N ALA A 33 -2.41 -43.10 -30.28
CA ALA A 33 -1.82 -43.66 -31.46
C ALA A 33 -2.87 -44.18 -32.43
N LEU A 34 -2.67 -43.94 -33.71
CA LEU A 34 -3.55 -44.39 -34.77
C LEU A 34 -2.86 -45.49 -35.58
N SER A 35 -3.59 -46.52 -35.93
CA SER A 35 -3.10 -47.60 -36.80
C SER A 35 -3.64 -47.42 -38.20
N GLN A 36 -2.80 -47.71 -39.22
CA GLN A 36 -3.19 -47.69 -40.63
C GLN A 36 -2.37 -48.67 -41.43
N ARG A 37 -3.03 -49.29 -42.44
CA ARG A 37 -2.37 -50.19 -43.40
C ARG A 37 -1.64 -49.36 -44.48
N VAL A 38 -0.43 -49.75 -44.79
CA VAL A 38 0.44 -49.07 -45.78
C VAL A 38 0.01 -49.37 -47.21
N SER A 39 -0.34 -48.33 -47.95
CA SER A 39 -0.73 -48.42 -49.38
C SER A 39 0.50 -48.59 -50.28
N ALA A 40 0.34 -49.32 -51.38
CA ALA A 40 1.41 -49.61 -52.32
C ALA A 40 1.86 -48.39 -53.14
N ASP A 41 1.02 -47.37 -53.27
CA ASP A 41 1.24 -46.13 -53.99
C ASP A 41 2.00 -45.03 -53.19
N GLY A 42 2.35 -45.33 -51.96
CA GLY A 42 3.03 -44.35 -51.08
C GLY A 42 2.13 -43.24 -50.51
N SER A 43 0.83 -43.29 -50.70
CA SER A 43 -0.09 -42.23 -50.30
C SER A 43 -0.50 -42.27 -48.81
N THR A 44 -0.06 -43.29 -48.03
CA THR A 44 -0.43 -43.45 -46.65
C THR A 44 -0.01 -42.24 -45.79
N THR A 45 -0.96 -41.58 -45.17
CA THR A 45 -0.76 -40.43 -44.29
C THR A 45 -1.52 -40.60 -43.01
N ILE A 46 -0.85 -40.42 -41.86
CA ILE A 46 -1.47 -40.43 -40.54
C ILE A 46 -1.36 -38.99 -39.95
N ASN A 47 -2.50 -38.39 -39.62
CA ASN A 47 -2.55 -37.04 -39.05
C ASN A 47 -2.89 -37.09 -37.56
N TYR A 48 -2.03 -36.51 -36.74
CA TYR A 48 -2.28 -36.33 -35.30
C TYR A 48 -2.71 -34.90 -35.00
N TYR A 49 -3.85 -34.74 -34.31
CA TYR A 49 -4.40 -33.48 -33.94
C TYR A 49 -4.20 -33.25 -32.45
N TYR A 50 -3.51 -32.14 -32.09
CA TYR A 50 -3.15 -31.82 -30.73
C TYR A 50 -4.06 -30.73 -30.19
N ALA A 51 -4.81 -31.04 -29.12
CA ALA A 51 -5.57 -30.03 -28.37
C ALA A 51 -4.67 -29.35 -27.35
N ARG A 52 -4.86 -28.05 -27.17
CA ARG A 52 -4.14 -27.30 -26.14
C ARG A 52 -4.66 -27.66 -24.77
N ASN A 53 -3.77 -27.89 -23.80
CA ASN A 53 -4.12 -28.07 -22.40
C ASN A 53 -4.60 -26.75 -21.77
N LYS A 54 -5.31 -26.89 -20.66
CA LYS A 54 -5.69 -25.74 -19.80
C LYS A 54 -4.93 -25.81 -18.49
N TYR A 55 -4.45 -24.67 -18.04
CA TYR A 55 -3.69 -24.52 -16.81
C TYR A 55 -4.37 -23.55 -15.86
N ASN A 56 -4.22 -23.78 -14.55
CA ASN A 56 -4.70 -22.88 -13.52
C ASN A 56 -3.73 -21.71 -13.38
N ILE A 57 -4.26 -20.51 -13.55
CA ILE A 57 -3.53 -19.26 -13.33
C ILE A 57 -4.17 -18.53 -12.17
N LYS A 58 -3.37 -18.19 -11.17
CA LYS A 58 -3.82 -17.57 -9.95
C LYS A 58 -2.97 -16.33 -9.65
N PHE A 59 -3.61 -15.22 -9.31
CA PHE A 59 -2.99 -13.98 -8.86
C PHE A 59 -3.37 -13.74 -7.41
N VAL A 60 -2.36 -13.53 -6.54
CA VAL A 60 -2.57 -13.34 -5.09
C VAL A 60 -1.87 -12.06 -4.62
N SER A 61 -2.50 -11.39 -3.66
CA SER A 61 -1.92 -10.25 -2.95
C SER A 61 -2.18 -10.42 -1.46
N GLU A 62 -1.16 -10.32 -0.63
CA GLU A 62 -1.27 -10.46 0.84
C GLU A 62 -2.03 -11.73 1.26
N GLY A 63 -1.81 -12.84 0.57
CA GLY A 63 -2.50 -14.11 0.80
C GLY A 63 -3.93 -14.19 0.25
N SER A 64 -4.51 -13.11 -0.23
CA SER A 64 -5.84 -13.05 -0.83
C SER A 64 -5.80 -13.25 -2.33
N VAL A 65 -6.82 -13.93 -2.88
CA VAL A 65 -6.95 -14.14 -4.33
C VAL A 65 -7.47 -12.87 -4.99
N VAL A 66 -6.69 -12.31 -5.92
CA VAL A 66 -7.09 -11.18 -6.77
C VAL A 66 -7.84 -11.68 -8.00
N SER A 67 -7.34 -12.75 -8.62
CA SER A 67 -7.96 -13.39 -9.78
C SER A 67 -7.50 -14.85 -9.89
N GLU A 68 -8.37 -15.74 -10.32
CA GLU A 68 -8.05 -17.14 -10.57
C GLU A 68 -8.91 -17.71 -11.71
N GLY A 69 -8.33 -18.57 -12.54
CA GLY A 69 -9.06 -19.22 -13.62
C GLY A 69 -8.26 -20.29 -14.35
N ARG A 70 -8.96 -21.09 -15.18
CA ARG A 70 -8.34 -22.07 -16.09
C ARG A 70 -8.29 -21.52 -17.50
N TYR A 71 -7.07 -21.34 -18.00
CA TYR A 71 -6.80 -20.72 -19.29
C TYR A 71 -6.10 -21.69 -20.24
N THR A 72 -6.40 -21.57 -21.52
CA THR A 72 -5.83 -22.43 -22.56
C THR A 72 -4.37 -22.04 -22.84
N TYR A 73 -3.47 -23.02 -22.88
CA TYR A 73 -2.06 -22.81 -23.21
C TYR A 73 -1.86 -21.92 -24.44
N GLY A 74 -0.97 -20.94 -24.34
CA GLY A 74 -0.59 -20.05 -25.44
C GLY A 74 -1.67 -19.02 -25.85
N THR A 75 -2.79 -18.89 -25.11
CA THR A 75 -3.68 -17.73 -25.25
C THR A 75 -3.12 -16.53 -24.51
N LEU A 76 -3.62 -15.34 -24.82
CA LEU A 76 -3.20 -14.10 -24.14
C LEU A 76 -3.41 -14.25 -22.62
N MET A 77 -2.42 -13.81 -21.84
CA MET A 77 -2.46 -13.85 -20.39
C MET A 77 -3.37 -12.74 -19.86
N PRO A 78 -4.40 -13.03 -19.05
CA PRO A 78 -5.10 -12.01 -18.29
C PRO A 78 -4.17 -11.50 -17.18
N THR A 79 -3.96 -10.18 -17.12
CA THR A 79 -3.09 -9.57 -16.12
C THR A 79 -3.90 -8.55 -15.30
N PRO A 80 -4.43 -8.93 -14.13
CA PRO A 80 -5.14 -8.01 -13.24
C PRO A 80 -4.17 -7.02 -12.61
N VAL A 81 -4.70 -5.89 -12.13
CA VAL A 81 -3.98 -4.94 -11.28
C VAL A 81 -4.44 -5.18 -9.84
N ALA A 82 -3.52 -5.20 -8.89
CA ALA A 82 -3.81 -5.27 -7.48
C ALA A 82 -3.81 -3.88 -6.85
N TYR A 83 -4.50 -3.72 -5.71
CA TYR A 83 -4.52 -2.50 -4.92
C TYR A 83 -4.19 -2.80 -3.46
N ARG A 84 -3.35 -1.94 -2.86
CA ARG A 84 -3.02 -1.95 -1.43
C ARG A 84 -2.83 -0.50 -0.96
N ALA A 85 -3.59 -0.10 0.07
CA ALA A 85 -3.50 1.25 0.62
C ALA A 85 -2.08 1.55 1.11
N GLY A 86 -1.54 2.72 0.76
CA GLY A 86 -0.20 3.15 1.15
C GLY A 86 0.94 2.44 0.42
N TYR A 87 0.67 1.69 -0.65
CA TYR A 87 1.67 1.01 -1.46
C TYR A 87 1.45 1.23 -2.94
N VAL A 88 2.55 1.23 -3.69
CA VAL A 88 2.57 1.27 -5.16
C VAL A 88 2.72 -0.16 -5.68
N PHE A 89 1.85 -0.56 -6.59
CA PHE A 89 1.93 -1.86 -7.25
C PHE A 89 3.05 -1.84 -8.28
N GLU A 90 4.08 -2.70 -8.10
CA GLU A 90 5.22 -2.81 -9.02
C GLU A 90 5.06 -3.93 -10.05
N GLY A 91 4.13 -4.87 -9.82
CA GLY A 91 3.90 -5.98 -10.73
C GLY A 91 3.66 -7.30 -10.02
N TRP A 92 3.91 -8.37 -10.75
CA TRP A 92 3.69 -9.73 -10.30
C TRP A 92 4.99 -10.54 -10.31
N GLU A 93 5.19 -11.40 -9.30
CA GLU A 93 6.27 -12.38 -9.22
C GLU A 93 5.69 -13.81 -9.24
N PRO A 94 6.21 -14.72 -10.11
CA PRO A 94 7.17 -14.45 -11.17
C PRO A 94 6.65 -13.46 -12.22
N ALA A 95 7.53 -12.85 -13.01
CA ALA A 95 7.13 -11.93 -14.07
C ALA A 95 6.11 -12.57 -15.03
N VAL A 96 5.03 -11.84 -15.33
CA VAL A 96 3.92 -12.35 -16.14
C VAL A 96 4.37 -12.49 -17.59
N THR A 97 4.19 -13.67 -18.17
CA THR A 97 4.43 -13.94 -19.57
C THR A 97 3.30 -13.39 -20.45
N GLN A 98 3.58 -13.06 -21.71
CA GLN A 98 2.55 -12.56 -22.63
C GLN A 98 1.42 -13.57 -22.87
N THR A 99 1.73 -14.86 -22.79
CA THR A 99 0.76 -15.95 -23.03
C THR A 99 0.78 -16.95 -21.87
N VAL A 100 -0.32 -17.67 -21.72
CA VAL A 100 -0.51 -18.72 -20.70
C VAL A 100 0.56 -19.80 -20.83
N PRO A 101 1.36 -20.08 -19.77
CA PRO A 101 2.42 -21.08 -19.76
C PRO A 101 1.87 -22.49 -19.75
N ALA A 102 2.73 -23.47 -20.07
CA ALA A 102 2.39 -24.90 -20.04
C ALA A 102 2.50 -25.51 -18.64
N LYS A 103 2.05 -24.80 -17.61
CA LYS A 103 2.01 -25.25 -16.20
C LYS A 103 1.04 -24.38 -15.39
N ASP A 104 0.50 -24.94 -14.32
CA ASP A 104 -0.19 -24.17 -13.31
C ASP A 104 0.78 -23.16 -12.68
N THR A 105 0.34 -21.92 -12.52
CA THR A 105 1.20 -20.84 -12.06
C THR A 105 0.43 -19.92 -11.10
N THR A 106 1.06 -19.61 -9.98
CA THR A 106 0.61 -18.57 -9.05
C THR A 106 1.54 -17.38 -9.16
N TYR A 107 0.96 -16.21 -9.32
CA TYR A 107 1.64 -14.91 -9.36
C TYR A 107 1.34 -14.16 -8.06
N THR A 108 2.37 -13.63 -7.40
CA THR A 108 2.23 -12.85 -6.16
C THR A 108 2.49 -11.38 -6.46
N ALA A 109 1.65 -10.49 -5.92
CA ALA A 109 1.82 -9.05 -6.08
C ALA A 109 3.10 -8.57 -5.40
N VAL A 110 3.85 -7.70 -6.08
CA VAL A 110 5.03 -7.00 -5.57
C VAL A 110 4.66 -5.56 -5.28
N TRP A 111 5.03 -5.07 -4.10
CA TRP A 111 4.65 -3.78 -3.56
C TRP A 111 5.88 -2.97 -3.15
N LYS A 112 5.80 -1.66 -3.37
CA LYS A 112 6.71 -0.66 -2.82
C LYS A 112 5.93 0.27 -1.91
N GLU A 113 6.52 0.73 -0.80
CA GLU A 113 5.93 1.75 0.07
C GLU A 113 5.67 3.02 -0.74
N ALA A 114 4.45 3.58 -0.61
CA ALA A 114 4.15 4.89 -1.17
C ALA A 114 4.83 5.98 -0.34
N ASP A 115 5.35 7.01 -0.99
CA ASP A 115 6.08 8.13 -0.38
C ASP A 115 5.22 9.41 -0.24
N ASP A 116 3.95 9.33 -0.57
CA ASP A 116 3.00 10.45 -0.55
C ASP A 116 1.80 10.22 0.38
N VAL A 117 1.91 9.27 1.32
CA VAL A 117 0.85 8.97 2.29
C VAL A 117 0.67 10.16 3.23
N VAL A 118 -0.56 10.64 3.34
CA VAL A 118 -0.88 11.79 4.19
C VAL A 118 -0.95 11.41 5.66
N TYR A 119 -0.53 12.35 6.53
CA TYR A 119 -0.81 12.33 7.96
C TYR A 119 -1.11 13.75 8.45
N THR A 120 -1.76 13.85 9.61
CA THR A 120 -2.31 15.12 10.09
C THR A 120 -1.63 15.55 11.38
N THR A 121 -1.28 16.84 11.50
CA THR A 121 -0.91 17.49 12.78
C THR A 121 -1.99 18.51 13.15
N LYS A 122 -2.54 18.39 14.35
CA LYS A 122 -3.51 19.32 14.94
C LYS A 122 -2.85 20.08 16.07
N TYR A 123 -2.93 21.41 16.02
CA TYR A 123 -2.37 22.31 17.01
C TYR A 123 -3.48 22.90 17.87
N TYR A 124 -3.30 22.83 19.18
CA TYR A 124 -4.28 23.27 20.16
C TYR A 124 -3.68 24.35 21.05
N LEU A 125 -4.43 25.40 21.30
CA LEU A 125 -4.06 26.47 22.20
C LEU A 125 -4.92 26.41 23.47
N GLU A 126 -4.30 26.62 24.63
CA GLU A 126 -5.02 26.79 25.88
C GLU A 126 -5.82 28.09 25.86
N ASN A 127 -7.13 28.03 26.15
CA ASN A 127 -8.02 29.17 26.27
C ASN A 127 -8.04 29.77 27.70
N GLU A 128 -8.86 30.80 27.93
CA GLU A 128 -8.96 31.46 29.23
C GLU A 128 -9.54 30.55 30.34
N SER A 129 -10.29 29.54 29.98
CA SER A 129 -10.86 28.56 30.93
C SER A 129 -9.86 27.43 31.27
N GLY A 130 -8.69 27.38 30.62
CA GLY A 130 -7.68 26.34 30.80
C GLY A 130 -7.95 25.09 29.96
N GLU A 131 -8.85 25.16 28.98
CA GLU A 131 -9.15 24.09 28.03
C GLU A 131 -8.41 24.32 26.72
N TYR A 132 -8.16 23.24 25.95
CA TYR A 132 -7.49 23.32 24.67
C TYR A 132 -8.47 23.41 23.52
N GLU A 133 -8.35 24.44 22.71
CA GLU A 133 -9.12 24.64 21.48
C GLU A 133 -8.25 24.41 20.24
N LEU A 134 -8.84 23.75 19.24
CA LEU A 134 -8.16 23.52 17.95
C LEU A 134 -7.97 24.86 17.23
N ASP A 135 -6.73 25.26 17.05
CA ASP A 135 -6.36 26.47 16.31
C ASP A 135 -6.05 26.17 14.84
N LYS A 136 -5.24 25.13 14.61
CA LYS A 136 -4.71 24.85 13.26
C LYS A 136 -4.64 23.35 12.98
N THR A 137 -4.85 22.99 11.71
CA THR A 137 -4.62 21.66 11.19
C THR A 137 -3.65 21.74 10.01
N ARG A 138 -2.61 20.90 10.01
CA ARG A 138 -1.66 20.76 8.94
C ARG A 138 -1.70 19.33 8.38
N ILE A 139 -1.76 19.20 7.06
CA ILE A 139 -1.64 17.94 6.35
C ILE A 139 -0.19 17.81 5.89
N ASN A 140 0.44 16.70 6.23
CA ASN A 140 1.81 16.36 5.89
C ASN A 140 1.83 15.10 5.01
N LYS A 141 2.96 14.81 4.39
CA LYS A 141 3.20 13.59 3.62
C LYS A 141 4.43 12.86 4.12
N GLY A 142 4.41 11.54 4.03
CA GLY A 142 5.52 10.69 4.38
C GLY A 142 5.43 9.33 3.71
N THR A 143 6.49 8.54 3.83
CA THR A 143 6.52 7.17 3.30
C THR A 143 5.85 6.22 4.29
N THR A 144 5.06 5.27 3.80
CA THR A 144 4.48 4.20 4.62
C THR A 144 5.54 3.55 5.50
N GLY A 145 5.25 3.42 6.81
CA GLY A 145 6.17 2.82 7.77
C GLY A 145 7.30 3.74 8.25
N GLN A 146 7.45 4.95 7.72
CA GLN A 146 8.43 5.93 8.15
C GLN A 146 8.10 6.48 9.54
N ASN A 147 9.10 6.57 10.42
CA ASN A 147 8.98 7.31 11.67
C ASN A 147 9.09 8.81 11.41
N VAL A 148 8.12 9.56 11.89
CA VAL A 148 8.04 11.02 11.77
C VAL A 148 7.74 11.64 13.12
N THR A 149 8.17 12.88 13.30
CA THR A 149 7.88 13.71 14.49
C THR A 149 7.05 14.91 14.03
N ALA A 150 6.08 15.32 14.84
CA ALA A 150 5.28 16.50 14.54
C ALA A 150 6.17 17.76 14.46
N ASP A 151 5.87 18.64 13.52
CA ASP A 151 6.52 19.93 13.43
C ASP A 151 6.01 20.88 14.53
N LYS A 152 6.90 21.72 15.04
CA LYS A 152 6.52 22.82 15.90
C LYS A 152 5.83 23.92 15.08
N GLU A 153 4.64 24.37 15.52
CA GLU A 153 4.02 25.57 14.96
C GLU A 153 4.61 26.84 15.61
N GLN A 154 4.72 27.91 14.82
CA GLN A 154 5.29 29.18 15.29
C GLN A 154 4.18 30.04 15.89
N TYR A 155 4.07 30.04 17.22
CA TYR A 155 3.24 30.98 17.98
C TYR A 155 4.13 32.03 18.66
N ASP A 156 3.54 33.17 19.06
CA ASP A 156 4.29 34.19 19.81
C ASP A 156 4.74 33.58 21.14
N ASN A 157 6.06 33.43 21.30
CA ASN A 157 6.68 32.85 22.49
C ASN A 157 6.52 33.69 23.76
N ARG A 158 6.03 34.93 23.64
CA ARG A 158 5.60 35.73 24.78
C ARG A 158 4.25 35.31 25.31
N LEU A 159 3.41 34.67 24.48
CA LEU A 159 2.03 34.35 24.81
C LEU A 159 1.88 32.88 25.15
N TYR A 160 2.53 32.01 24.36
CA TYR A 160 2.40 30.57 24.44
C TYR A 160 3.75 29.85 24.47
N HIS A 161 3.79 28.70 25.09
CA HIS A 161 4.88 27.73 25.02
C HIS A 161 4.35 26.32 24.76
N LEU A 162 5.21 25.48 24.19
CA LEU A 162 4.88 24.07 23.96
C LEU A 162 4.70 23.37 25.32
N THR A 163 3.60 22.64 25.48
CA THR A 163 3.23 21.98 26.75
C THR A 163 4.16 20.79 27.03
N ASP A 164 4.40 19.96 26.00
CA ASP A 164 5.17 18.72 26.08
C ASP A 164 6.13 18.62 24.91
N ASP A 165 6.95 17.56 24.88
CA ASP A 165 7.75 17.20 23.72
C ASP A 165 6.87 16.91 22.50
N LEU A 166 7.42 17.18 21.31
CA LEU A 166 6.71 16.93 20.06
C LEU A 166 6.46 15.43 19.87
N PRO A 167 5.22 15.01 19.62
CA PRO A 167 4.88 13.61 19.44
C PRO A 167 5.51 13.03 18.18
N SER A 168 5.94 11.77 18.29
CA SER A 168 6.49 10.98 17.18
C SER A 168 5.61 9.76 16.93
N GLY A 169 5.62 9.25 15.69
CA GLY A 169 4.86 8.06 15.31
C GLY A 169 5.22 7.58 13.93
N THR A 170 4.62 6.46 13.53
CA THR A 170 4.87 5.83 12.23
C THR A 170 3.76 6.17 11.26
N VAL A 171 4.11 6.58 10.03
CA VAL A 171 3.16 6.87 8.96
C VAL A 171 2.37 5.59 8.64
N ALA A 172 1.07 5.61 8.96
CA ALA A 172 0.17 4.51 8.70
C ALA A 172 -0.25 4.49 7.22
N ALA A 173 -0.25 3.30 6.60
CA ALA A 173 -0.55 3.10 5.18
C ALA A 173 -1.94 3.64 4.76
N ASP A 174 -2.89 3.69 5.69
CA ASP A 174 -4.26 4.19 5.50
C ASP A 174 -4.41 5.70 5.72
N GLY A 175 -3.33 6.41 6.08
CA GLY A 175 -3.34 7.84 6.35
C GLY A 175 -3.93 8.22 7.72
N SER A 176 -4.13 7.28 8.64
CA SER A 176 -4.82 7.50 9.93
C SER A 176 -3.96 8.18 11.00
N LEU A 177 -2.65 8.37 10.78
CA LEU A 177 -1.76 8.99 11.77
C LEU A 177 -2.18 10.45 12.03
N ILE A 178 -2.46 10.77 13.29
CA ILE A 178 -2.80 12.13 13.74
C ILE A 178 -1.96 12.49 14.95
N PHE A 179 -1.15 13.54 14.83
CA PHE A 179 -0.49 14.19 15.96
C PHE A 179 -1.37 15.27 16.56
N ARG A 180 -1.29 15.42 17.90
CA ARG A 180 -1.90 16.52 18.66
C ARG A 180 -0.78 17.23 19.41
N VAL A 181 -0.63 18.52 19.15
CA VAL A 181 0.40 19.36 19.74
C VAL A 181 -0.30 20.46 20.54
N HIS A 182 0.03 20.59 21.81
CA HIS A 182 -0.61 21.53 22.73
C HIS A 182 0.34 22.64 23.11
N TYR A 183 -0.21 23.83 23.27
CA TYR A 183 0.50 25.03 23.71
C TYR A 183 -0.22 25.66 24.88
N ASP A 184 0.50 25.82 25.99
CA ASP A 184 0.02 26.48 27.20
C ASP A 184 0.24 27.98 27.11
N ARG A 185 -0.67 28.74 27.74
CA ARG A 185 -0.47 30.17 27.96
C ARG A 185 0.67 30.41 28.96
N ASN A 186 1.57 31.34 28.64
CA ASN A 186 2.64 31.72 29.54
C ASN A 186 2.13 32.32 30.83
N THR A 187 2.83 32.03 31.91
CA THR A 187 2.54 32.57 33.25
C THR A 187 3.49 33.75 33.53
N TYR A 188 2.91 34.83 34.00
CA TYR A 188 3.61 36.05 34.36
C TYR A 188 3.49 36.39 35.83
N SER A 189 4.54 36.93 36.43
CA SER A 189 4.53 37.52 37.75
C SER A 189 4.18 39.03 37.65
N ILE A 190 3.18 39.44 38.41
CA ILE A 190 2.70 40.82 38.47
C ILE A 190 3.02 41.32 39.85
N SER A 191 3.74 42.44 39.95
CA SER A 191 4.07 43.09 41.21
C SER A 191 3.22 44.34 41.38
N PHE A 192 2.73 44.56 42.60
CA PHE A 192 1.95 45.74 42.96
C PHE A 192 2.79 46.67 43.86
N ASN A 193 2.87 47.93 43.47
CA ASN A 193 3.56 48.97 44.26
C ASN A 193 2.51 49.80 45.04
N SER A 194 2.54 49.74 46.34
CA SER A 194 1.60 50.46 47.24
C SER A 194 1.94 51.94 47.43
N MET A 195 3.01 52.45 46.84
CA MET A 195 3.43 53.86 46.96
C MET A 195 3.49 54.36 48.40
N GLY A 196 3.96 53.52 49.34
CA GLY A 196 4.13 53.85 50.74
C GLY A 196 2.98 53.41 51.63
N GLY A 197 1.96 52.76 51.09
CA GLY A 197 0.93 52.00 51.86
C GLY A 197 1.32 50.54 52.01
N THR A 198 0.40 49.71 52.52
CA THR A 198 0.51 48.26 52.57
C THR A 198 -0.51 47.63 51.65
N VAL A 199 -0.19 46.51 51.03
CA VAL A 199 -1.11 45.68 50.23
C VAL A 199 -1.14 44.28 50.79
N SER A 200 -2.26 43.61 50.67
CA SER A 200 -2.47 42.25 51.16
C SER A 200 -1.63 41.21 50.37
N THR A 201 -1.22 41.56 49.15
CA THR A 201 -0.40 40.69 48.26
C THR A 201 0.48 41.60 47.36
N GLU A 202 1.78 41.46 47.50
CA GLU A 202 2.73 42.25 46.72
C GLU A 202 2.98 41.68 45.32
N LYS A 203 2.80 40.39 45.16
CA LYS A 203 2.98 39.66 43.89
C LYS A 203 1.86 38.67 43.63
N LYS A 204 1.41 38.59 42.39
CA LYS A 204 0.50 37.55 41.87
C LYS A 204 1.11 36.95 40.62
N THR A 205 0.83 35.68 40.40
CA THR A 205 1.07 35.02 39.12
C THR A 205 -0.25 34.89 38.38
N ALA A 206 -0.21 35.10 37.05
CA ALA A 206 -1.37 34.97 36.20
C ALA A 206 -0.95 34.50 34.81
N ARG A 207 -1.77 33.67 34.17
CA ARG A 207 -1.56 33.31 32.78
C ARG A 207 -1.86 34.50 31.87
N TRP A 208 -1.18 34.60 30.74
CA TRP A 208 -1.48 35.61 29.73
C TRP A 208 -2.98 35.63 29.37
N GLY A 209 -3.56 36.80 29.22
CA GLY A 209 -4.97 37.02 28.93
C GLY A 209 -5.93 36.90 30.13
N SER A 210 -5.45 36.45 31.30
CA SER A 210 -6.29 36.36 32.51
C SER A 210 -6.56 37.71 33.16
N ASN A 211 -7.76 37.92 33.66
CA ASN A 211 -8.10 39.08 34.45
C ASN A 211 -7.38 39.03 35.80
N VAL A 212 -6.69 40.10 36.15
CA VAL A 212 -6.00 40.25 37.44
C VAL A 212 -6.59 41.40 38.22
N ILE A 213 -7.21 41.10 39.37
CA ILE A 213 -7.69 42.12 40.27
C ILE A 213 -6.54 42.60 41.17
N ALA A 214 -6.18 43.89 41.06
CA ALA A 214 -5.19 44.49 41.93
C ALA A 214 -5.67 44.54 43.38
N PRO A 215 -4.79 44.30 44.38
CA PRO A 215 -5.15 44.49 45.77
C PRO A 215 -5.33 45.98 46.10
N VAL A 216 -6.25 46.28 46.96
CA VAL A 216 -6.49 47.65 47.42
C VAL A 216 -5.43 48.02 48.47
N PRO A 217 -4.62 49.07 48.25
CA PRO A 217 -3.64 49.52 49.25
C PRO A 217 -4.32 50.19 50.43
N VAL A 218 -3.81 49.91 51.63
CA VAL A 218 -4.22 50.58 52.88
C VAL A 218 -3.07 51.43 53.35
N ARG A 219 -3.36 52.68 53.67
CA ARG A 219 -2.42 53.60 54.28
C ARG A 219 -2.87 53.95 55.69
N ALA A 220 -2.00 53.73 56.68
CA ALA A 220 -2.24 54.21 58.03
C ALA A 220 -2.25 55.75 58.04
N GLY A 221 -3.27 56.34 58.65
CA GLY A 221 -3.42 57.77 58.81
C GLY A 221 -2.46 58.34 59.82
#